data_071b3144b5b3107f5a2b12829b9dfcb1
#
_entry.id   071b3144b5b3107f5a2b12829b9dfcb1
#
_cell.length_a   1.000
_cell.length_b   1.000
_cell.length_c   1.000
_cell.angle_alpha   90.00
_cell.angle_beta   90.00
_cell.angle_gamma   90.00
#
_symmetry.space_group_name_H-M   'P 1'
#
loop_
_entity.id
_entity.type
_entity.pdbx_description
1 polymer ?
#
loop_
_entity_poly.entity_id
_entity_poly.type
_entity_poly.pdbx_seq_one_letter_code
_entity_poly.pdbx_strand_id
1 'polypeptide(L)'
;MTRLQNLIRIGAMTGTLFAAIQATPPASAADFMTDWSTLQMPPPPELKQVTVDPKTTALFLFDFIEGNCSMSTRPICVGMIPTLKAMMDRARAAGMMVLYTLPGDGKIVDQSIAPHAGEVVDQKQGGPDKFLGDDLDQRLKDHGIKTVILCGNSAQGVGIGTGSASAQRGYNVIYPVDCLPSESAFRQAYAAYHMGPGGPPVTTKMVTETRTDMIKFQ
;
A
#
# COMPACT_ATOMS: atom_id res chain seq x y z
N MET A 1 -15.84 42.94 -87.89
CA MET A 1 -14.75 42.48 -86.97
C MET A 1 -15.31 42.56 -85.62
N THR A 2 -15.88 41.47 -85.07
CA THR A 2 -16.65 41.45 -83.82
C THR A 2 -15.96 40.47 -82.85
N ARG A 3 -15.49 40.98 -81.76
CA ARG A 3 -14.87 40.16 -80.68
C ARG A 3 -15.95 39.65 -79.71
N LEU A 4 -16.11 38.35 -79.64
CA LEU A 4 -16.89 37.69 -78.59
C LEU A 4 -16.16 37.70 -77.30
N GLN A 5 -16.79 38.23 -76.22
CA GLN A 5 -16.34 38.14 -74.89
C GLN A 5 -17.02 36.95 -74.19
N ASN A 6 -16.20 35.92 -73.86
CA ASN A 6 -16.65 34.81 -72.99
C ASN A 6 -16.68 35.20 -71.53
N LEU A 7 -17.88 35.25 -70.97
CA LEU A 7 -18.10 35.36 -69.51
C LEU A 7 -18.07 34.00 -68.86
N ILE A 8 -17.03 33.73 -68.12
CA ILE A 8 -16.94 32.57 -67.24
C ILE A 8 -17.70 32.88 -65.93
N ARG A 9 -18.79 32.15 -65.71
CA ARG A 9 -19.50 32.17 -64.44
C ARG A 9 -18.85 31.19 -63.49
N ILE A 10 -18.19 31.69 -62.44
CA ILE A 10 -17.68 30.89 -61.33
C ILE A 10 -18.85 30.70 -60.35
N GLY A 11 -19.39 29.48 -60.32
CA GLY A 11 -20.37 29.06 -59.33
C GLY A 11 -19.68 28.77 -58.01
N ALA A 12 -19.93 29.59 -57.01
CA ALA A 12 -19.49 29.29 -55.60
C ALA A 12 -20.40 28.22 -55.01
N MET A 13 -19.86 26.99 -54.90
CA MET A 13 -20.50 25.94 -54.11
C MET A 13 -20.17 26.16 -52.63
N THR A 14 -21.10 26.72 -51.87
CA THR A 14 -21.06 26.77 -50.41
C THR A 14 -21.41 25.40 -49.86
N GLY A 15 -20.39 24.54 -49.62
CA GLY A 15 -20.55 23.30 -48.91
C GLY A 15 -20.74 23.55 -47.42
N THR A 16 -21.94 23.37 -46.91
CA THR A 16 -22.23 23.38 -45.49
C THR A 16 -21.71 22.11 -44.88
N LEU A 17 -20.60 22.18 -44.18
CA LEU A 17 -20.08 21.06 -43.36
C LEU A 17 -21.03 20.87 -42.17
N PHE A 18 -21.89 19.86 -42.19
CA PHE A 18 -22.58 19.38 -41.02
C PHE A 18 -21.57 18.58 -40.16
N ALA A 19 -21.01 19.19 -39.12
CA ALA A 19 -20.31 18.46 -38.10
C ALA A 19 -21.34 17.57 -37.37
N ALA A 20 -21.29 16.29 -37.62
CA ALA A 20 -22.05 15.32 -36.83
C ALA A 20 -21.51 15.34 -35.39
N ILE A 21 -22.27 15.92 -34.50
CA ILE A 21 -22.02 15.80 -33.05
C ILE A 21 -22.27 14.33 -32.73
N GLN A 22 -21.20 13.58 -32.59
CA GLN A 22 -21.28 12.21 -32.07
C GLN A 22 -21.69 12.35 -30.59
N ALA A 23 -22.95 12.04 -30.30
CA ALA A 23 -23.42 11.90 -28.94
C ALA A 23 -22.60 10.78 -28.28
N THR A 24 -21.78 11.11 -27.29
CA THR A 24 -21.17 10.11 -26.41
C THR A 24 -22.30 9.29 -25.81
N PRO A 25 -22.25 7.96 -25.88
CA PRO A 25 -23.27 7.14 -25.24
C PRO A 25 -23.31 7.49 -23.76
N PRO A 26 -24.50 7.52 -23.11
CA PRO A 26 -24.60 7.75 -21.70
C PRO A 26 -23.70 6.75 -20.98
N ALA A 27 -22.90 7.22 -20.01
CA ALA A 27 -22.12 6.35 -19.17
C ALA A 27 -23.08 5.35 -18.51
N SER A 28 -23.14 4.14 -19.03
CA SER A 28 -23.84 3.04 -18.39
C SER A 28 -23.17 2.83 -17.05
N ALA A 29 -23.93 2.78 -15.96
CA ALA A 29 -23.47 2.28 -14.69
C ALA A 29 -23.14 0.79 -14.91
N ALA A 30 -21.92 0.50 -15.33
CA ALA A 30 -21.47 -0.87 -15.57
C ALA A 30 -21.48 -1.61 -14.22
N ASP A 31 -22.22 -2.69 -14.15
CA ASP A 31 -22.12 -3.62 -13.04
C ASP A 31 -20.76 -4.34 -13.15
N PHE A 32 -19.81 -4.00 -12.28
CA PHE A 32 -18.48 -4.59 -12.27
C PHE A 32 -18.48 -6.12 -12.20
N MET A 33 -19.55 -6.72 -11.70
CA MET A 33 -19.74 -8.18 -11.66
C MET A 33 -19.82 -8.78 -13.07
N THR A 34 -20.37 -8.03 -14.03
CA THR A 34 -20.41 -8.45 -15.45
C THR A 34 -19.02 -8.58 -16.03
N ASP A 35 -18.11 -7.71 -15.62
CA ASP A 35 -16.73 -7.64 -16.13
C ASP A 35 -15.73 -8.42 -15.27
N TRP A 36 -16.18 -9.04 -14.17
CA TRP A 36 -15.32 -9.67 -13.17
C TRP A 36 -14.27 -10.61 -13.75
N SER A 37 -14.67 -11.47 -14.70
CA SER A 37 -13.79 -12.47 -15.31
C SER A 37 -12.78 -11.89 -16.30
N THR A 38 -12.99 -10.65 -16.75
CA THR A 38 -12.14 -9.95 -17.73
C THR A 38 -11.30 -8.84 -17.12
N LEU A 39 -11.46 -8.58 -15.81
CA LEU A 39 -10.65 -7.58 -15.10
C LEU A 39 -9.16 -7.90 -15.23
N GLN A 40 -8.41 -6.92 -15.66
CA GLN A 40 -6.96 -7.00 -15.74
C GLN A 40 -6.32 -6.42 -14.47
N MET A 41 -5.28 -7.09 -13.98
CA MET A 41 -4.47 -6.51 -12.91
C MET A 41 -3.78 -5.25 -13.42
N PRO A 42 -3.82 -4.15 -12.65
CA PRO A 42 -3.03 -2.98 -12.98
C PRO A 42 -1.52 -3.32 -12.94
N PRO A 43 -0.66 -2.51 -13.58
CA PRO A 43 0.78 -2.68 -13.46
C PRO A 43 1.21 -2.62 -11.98
N PRO A 44 2.30 -3.33 -11.60
CA PRO A 44 2.81 -3.26 -10.24
C PRO A 44 3.21 -1.83 -9.88
N PRO A 45 3.11 -1.44 -8.60
CA PRO A 45 3.55 -0.13 -8.15
C PRO A 45 5.06 0.06 -8.34
N GLU A 46 5.47 1.30 -8.54
CA GLU A 46 6.88 1.68 -8.56
C GLU A 46 7.46 1.64 -7.14
N LEU A 47 8.45 0.77 -6.91
CA LEU A 47 9.13 0.69 -5.62
C LEU A 47 10.26 1.72 -5.54
N LYS A 48 10.35 2.43 -4.40
CA LYS A 48 11.28 3.54 -4.22
C LYS A 48 12.30 3.25 -3.12
N GLN A 49 13.54 3.68 -3.34
CA GLN A 49 14.50 3.75 -2.24
C GLN A 49 14.07 4.82 -1.25
N VAL A 50 14.18 4.51 0.04
CA VAL A 50 13.88 5.45 1.12
C VAL A 50 15.02 5.52 2.11
N THR A 51 15.20 6.70 2.70
CA THR A 51 16.10 6.90 3.83
C THR A 51 15.29 7.43 5.00
N VAL A 52 15.37 6.77 6.15
CA VAL A 52 14.64 7.13 7.35
C VAL A 52 15.58 7.42 8.53
N ASP A 53 15.18 8.33 9.40
CA ASP A 53 15.86 8.59 10.67
C ASP A 53 15.34 7.58 11.72
N PRO A 54 16.18 6.67 12.24
CA PRO A 54 15.77 5.69 13.24
C PRO A 54 15.15 6.30 14.51
N LYS A 55 15.56 7.51 14.88
CA LYS A 55 15.06 8.20 16.08
C LYS A 55 13.61 8.66 15.98
N THR A 56 13.12 8.86 14.76
CA THR A 56 11.76 9.34 14.48
C THR A 56 10.94 8.32 13.68
N THR A 57 11.45 7.09 13.58
CA THR A 57 10.81 5.99 12.85
C THR A 57 10.54 4.81 13.78
N ALA A 58 9.37 4.19 13.65
CA ALA A 58 9.03 2.94 14.31
C ALA A 58 8.86 1.80 13.30
N LEU A 59 9.40 0.63 13.60
CA LEU A 59 9.15 -0.61 12.88
C LEU A 59 8.00 -1.35 13.54
N PHE A 60 6.90 -1.55 12.83
CA PHE A 60 5.74 -2.30 13.27
C PHE A 60 5.83 -3.75 12.80
N LEU A 61 5.59 -4.68 13.72
CA LEU A 61 5.60 -6.11 13.51
C LEU A 61 4.24 -6.68 13.91
N PHE A 62 3.37 -6.86 12.92
CA PHE A 62 1.98 -7.24 13.15
C PHE A 62 1.76 -8.75 13.07
N ASP A 63 1.27 -9.32 14.15
CA ASP A 63 0.57 -10.61 14.19
C ASP A 63 1.39 -11.80 13.62
N PHE A 64 2.72 -11.81 13.81
CA PHE A 64 3.58 -12.96 13.50
C PHE A 64 3.45 -14.05 14.58
N ILE A 65 2.23 -14.53 14.77
CA ILE A 65 1.87 -15.57 15.73
C ILE A 65 1.56 -16.89 15.03
N GLU A 66 1.73 -18.00 15.74
CA GLU A 66 1.54 -19.38 15.20
C GLU A 66 0.17 -19.56 14.52
N GLY A 67 -0.89 -18.97 15.06
CA GLY A 67 -2.24 -19.04 14.48
C GLY A 67 -2.40 -18.31 13.14
N ASN A 68 -1.57 -17.29 12.88
CA ASN A 68 -1.65 -16.46 11.68
C ASN A 68 -0.58 -16.77 10.64
N CYS A 69 0.55 -17.36 11.03
CA CYS A 69 1.72 -17.54 10.20
C CYS A 69 2.18 -19.01 10.31
N SER A 70 1.70 -19.87 9.44
CA SER A 70 2.08 -21.28 9.42
C SER A 70 2.15 -21.82 8.00
N MET A 71 2.84 -22.94 7.82
CA MET A 71 2.93 -23.61 6.51
C MET A 71 1.57 -24.07 5.98
N SER A 72 0.60 -24.33 6.87
CA SER A 72 -0.74 -24.77 6.49
C SER A 72 -1.69 -23.64 6.14
N THR A 73 -1.53 -22.47 6.75
CA THR A 73 -2.45 -21.33 6.56
C THR A 73 -1.87 -20.24 5.67
N ARG A 74 -0.61 -19.88 5.88
CA ARG A 74 0.09 -18.79 5.16
C ARG A 74 1.55 -19.13 4.91
N PRO A 75 1.86 -20.03 4.00
CA PRO A 75 3.25 -20.40 3.70
C PRO A 75 4.11 -19.21 3.25
N ILE A 76 3.50 -18.22 2.59
CA ILE A 76 4.16 -16.96 2.21
C ILE A 76 4.69 -16.22 3.45
N CYS A 77 3.94 -16.22 4.55
CA CYS A 77 4.38 -15.61 5.81
C CYS A 77 5.63 -16.27 6.36
N VAL A 78 5.62 -17.59 6.43
CA VAL A 78 6.80 -18.35 6.90
C VAL A 78 8.02 -18.08 6.02
N GLY A 79 7.82 -18.02 4.70
CA GLY A 79 8.88 -17.69 3.75
C GLY A 79 9.47 -16.29 3.90
N MET A 80 8.74 -15.34 4.49
CA MET A 80 9.20 -13.97 4.72
C MET A 80 9.99 -13.79 6.04
N ILE A 81 9.98 -14.74 6.96
CA ILE A 81 10.67 -14.62 8.25
C ILE A 81 12.16 -14.25 8.12
N PRO A 82 12.96 -14.84 7.22
CA PRO A 82 14.35 -14.43 7.07
C PRO A 82 14.53 -12.96 6.64
N THR A 83 13.68 -12.47 5.74
CA THR A 83 13.67 -11.06 5.29
C THR A 83 13.29 -10.13 6.44
N LEU A 84 12.25 -10.50 7.18
CA LEU A 84 11.83 -9.77 8.37
C LEU A 84 12.92 -9.71 9.42
N LYS A 85 13.56 -10.86 9.74
CA LYS A 85 14.66 -10.90 10.69
C LYS A 85 15.80 -9.95 10.30
N ALA A 86 16.22 -9.97 9.03
CA ALA A 86 17.27 -9.10 8.54
C ALA A 86 16.89 -7.60 8.69
N MET A 87 15.63 -7.25 8.46
CA MET A 87 15.13 -5.88 8.66
C MET A 87 15.13 -5.50 10.14
N MET A 88 14.66 -6.38 11.01
CA MET A 88 14.65 -6.18 12.47
C MET A 88 16.05 -5.99 13.05
N ASP A 89 17.00 -6.86 12.66
CA ASP A 89 18.39 -6.77 13.12
C ASP A 89 19.00 -5.40 12.79
N ARG A 90 18.72 -4.90 11.58
CA ARG A 90 19.17 -3.56 11.15
C ARG A 90 18.47 -2.45 11.94
N ALA A 91 17.16 -2.54 12.15
CA ALA A 91 16.38 -1.57 12.91
C ALA A 91 16.87 -1.49 14.36
N ARG A 92 17.10 -2.64 15.01
CA ARG A 92 17.65 -2.75 16.38
C ARG A 92 19.05 -2.18 16.46
N ALA A 93 19.93 -2.52 15.52
CA ALA A 93 21.30 -1.98 15.49
C ALA A 93 21.33 -0.46 15.33
N ALA A 94 20.31 0.12 14.67
CA ALA A 94 20.15 1.57 14.53
C ALA A 94 19.42 2.25 15.71
N GLY A 95 18.99 1.49 16.73
CA GLY A 95 18.24 2.00 17.88
C GLY A 95 16.81 2.45 17.53
N MET A 96 16.23 1.91 16.47
CA MET A 96 14.86 2.20 16.06
C MET A 96 13.87 1.59 17.05
N MET A 97 12.75 2.29 17.31
CA MET A 97 11.62 1.74 18.06
C MET A 97 11.04 0.54 17.30
N VAL A 98 10.95 -0.59 17.98
CA VAL A 98 10.30 -1.80 17.45
C VAL A 98 9.05 -2.07 18.27
N LEU A 99 7.92 -2.21 17.57
CA LEU A 99 6.60 -2.41 18.18
C LEU A 99 5.96 -3.67 17.59
N TYR A 100 5.52 -4.54 18.48
CA TYR A 100 4.82 -5.77 18.15
C TYR A 100 3.32 -5.68 18.46
N THR A 101 2.52 -6.36 17.63
CA THR A 101 1.19 -6.78 18.03
C THR A 101 1.14 -8.31 18.04
N LEU A 102 0.82 -8.88 19.18
CA LEU A 102 0.76 -10.32 19.41
C LEU A 102 -0.62 -10.69 19.99
N PRO A 103 -1.69 -10.68 19.18
CA PRO A 103 -3.04 -10.96 19.67
C PRO A 103 -3.20 -12.41 20.15
N GLY A 104 -4.24 -12.67 20.92
CA GLY A 104 -4.54 -14.00 21.43
C GLY A 104 -3.59 -14.43 22.54
N ASP A 105 -2.98 -15.60 22.41
CA ASP A 105 -1.99 -16.13 23.36
C ASP A 105 -0.59 -15.52 23.18
N GLY A 106 -0.42 -14.68 22.18
CA GLY A 106 0.84 -13.98 21.90
C GLY A 106 2.00 -14.88 21.47
N LYS A 107 1.71 -16.13 21.06
CA LYS A 107 2.75 -17.10 20.76
C LYS A 107 3.39 -16.81 19.40
N ILE A 108 4.61 -16.29 19.47
CA ILE A 108 5.39 -15.92 18.29
C ILE A 108 5.72 -17.16 17.42
N VAL A 109 5.60 -17.02 16.11
CA VAL A 109 5.80 -18.11 15.15
C VAL A 109 7.25 -18.61 15.09
N ASP A 110 8.23 -17.77 15.36
CA ASP A 110 9.66 -18.08 15.27
C ASP A 110 10.45 -17.25 16.29
N GLN A 111 11.25 -17.91 17.12
CA GLN A 111 12.04 -17.26 18.17
C GLN A 111 13.10 -16.30 17.61
N SER A 112 13.52 -16.46 16.37
CA SER A 112 14.49 -15.54 15.73
C SER A 112 13.95 -14.12 15.51
N ILE A 113 12.62 -13.96 15.57
CA ILE A 113 11.92 -12.67 15.45
C ILE A 113 11.17 -12.30 16.74
N ALA A 114 11.46 -12.95 17.84
CA ALA A 114 10.81 -12.65 19.12
C ALA A 114 11.18 -11.25 19.65
N PRO A 115 10.28 -10.62 20.43
CA PRO A 115 10.57 -9.35 21.07
C PRO A 115 11.79 -9.43 22.00
N HIS A 116 12.62 -8.40 21.99
CA HIS A 116 13.68 -8.20 22.96
C HIS A 116 13.15 -7.47 24.21
N ALA A 117 13.86 -7.58 25.32
CA ALA A 117 13.53 -6.85 26.54
C ALA A 117 13.52 -5.33 26.26
N GLY A 118 12.46 -4.65 26.66
CA GLY A 118 12.26 -3.21 26.43
C GLY A 118 11.58 -2.83 25.12
N GLU A 119 11.35 -3.78 24.21
CA GLU A 119 10.52 -3.52 23.02
C GLU A 119 9.03 -3.49 23.40
N VAL A 120 8.27 -2.68 22.63
CA VAL A 120 6.84 -2.51 22.88
C VAL A 120 6.07 -3.72 22.37
N VAL A 121 5.31 -4.37 23.24
CA VAL A 121 4.46 -5.50 22.87
C VAL A 121 3.01 -5.17 23.21
N ASP A 122 2.16 -5.14 22.18
CA ASP A 122 0.72 -4.96 22.33
C ASP A 122 -0.01 -6.29 22.10
N GLN A 123 -0.74 -6.75 23.10
CA GLN A 123 -1.50 -8.02 23.06
C GLN A 123 -3.00 -7.83 22.85
N LYS A 124 -3.47 -6.57 22.83
CA LYS A 124 -4.91 -6.29 22.92
C LYS A 124 -5.71 -6.47 21.65
N GLN A 125 -5.09 -6.33 20.47
CA GLN A 125 -5.87 -6.08 19.28
C GLN A 125 -5.75 -7.14 18.17
N GLY A 126 -6.86 -7.85 17.93
CA GLY A 126 -7.01 -8.73 16.77
C GLY A 126 -7.53 -8.05 15.49
N GLY A 127 -7.84 -6.74 15.51
CA GLY A 127 -8.38 -6.01 14.36
C GLY A 127 -7.31 -5.54 13.35
N PRO A 128 -7.74 -5.13 12.14
CA PRO A 128 -6.81 -4.63 11.11
C PRO A 128 -6.29 -3.22 11.40
N ASP A 129 -7.00 -2.37 12.14
CA ASP A 129 -6.54 -1.07 12.61
C ASP A 129 -6.04 -1.17 14.05
N LYS A 130 -4.73 -1.08 14.23
CA LYS A 130 -4.06 -1.20 15.54
C LYS A 130 -4.15 0.07 16.41
N PHE A 131 -4.67 1.16 15.86
CA PHE A 131 -4.96 2.37 16.63
C PHE A 131 -6.34 2.30 17.33
N LEU A 132 -7.22 1.41 16.86
CA LEU A 132 -8.58 1.36 17.36
C LEU A 132 -8.65 0.82 18.80
N GLY A 133 -9.15 1.65 19.72
CA GLY A 133 -9.30 1.28 21.13
C GLY A 133 -7.99 1.15 21.92
N ASP A 134 -6.90 1.75 21.42
CA ASP A 134 -5.57 1.72 22.01
C ASP A 134 -4.98 3.14 22.11
N ASP A 135 -3.94 3.29 22.93
CA ASP A 135 -3.14 4.49 23.11
C ASP A 135 -1.93 4.58 22.14
N LEU A 136 -1.90 3.74 21.12
CA LEU A 136 -0.78 3.63 20.17
C LEU A 136 -0.38 4.99 19.59
N ASP A 137 -1.35 5.80 19.17
CA ASP A 137 -1.08 7.13 18.61
C ASP A 137 -0.36 8.05 19.61
N GLN A 138 -0.80 8.03 20.88
CA GLN A 138 -0.16 8.82 21.94
C GLN A 138 1.25 8.31 22.20
N ARG A 139 1.44 7.00 22.30
CA ARG A 139 2.78 6.41 22.51
C ARG A 139 3.76 6.77 21.39
N LEU A 140 3.33 6.74 20.14
CA LEU A 140 4.17 7.16 19.00
C LEU A 140 4.54 8.64 19.09
N LYS A 141 3.59 9.50 19.43
CA LYS A 141 3.81 10.94 19.60
C LYS A 141 4.76 11.25 20.75
N ASP A 142 4.62 10.58 21.88
CA ASP A 142 5.47 10.76 23.07
C ASP A 142 6.92 10.38 22.78
N HIS A 143 7.15 9.44 21.82
CA HIS A 143 8.48 9.07 21.33
C HIS A 143 8.95 9.88 20.11
N GLY A 144 8.19 10.90 19.71
CA GLY A 144 8.55 11.75 18.56
C GLY A 144 8.52 11.05 17.21
N ILE A 145 7.79 9.93 17.09
CA ILE A 145 7.71 9.16 15.85
C ILE A 145 6.93 9.96 14.78
N LYS A 146 7.48 9.99 13.58
CA LYS A 146 6.90 10.66 12.41
C LYS A 146 6.72 9.70 11.23
N THR A 147 7.42 8.58 11.26
CA THR A 147 7.44 7.57 10.19
C THR A 147 7.19 6.20 10.79
N VAL A 148 6.39 5.39 10.10
CA VAL A 148 6.15 3.99 10.48
C VAL A 148 6.51 3.07 9.31
N ILE A 149 7.21 1.97 9.59
CA ILE A 149 7.52 0.91 8.64
C ILE A 149 6.61 -0.26 9.01
N LEU A 150 5.84 -0.76 8.06
CA LEU A 150 4.85 -1.80 8.30
C LEU A 150 5.34 -3.16 7.85
N CYS A 151 5.41 -4.12 8.77
CA CYS A 151 5.64 -5.52 8.47
C CYS A 151 4.58 -6.37 9.19
N GLY A 152 4.00 -7.35 8.54
CA GLY A 152 3.09 -8.27 9.25
C GLY A 152 1.91 -8.83 8.52
N ASN A 153 1.20 -9.68 9.22
CA ASN A 153 0.04 -10.43 8.77
C ASN A 153 -1.28 -9.68 9.02
N SER A 154 -1.99 -9.40 7.98
CA SER A 154 -1.73 -9.65 6.56
C SER A 154 -1.71 -8.35 5.78
N ALA A 155 -1.15 -8.36 4.57
CA ALA A 155 -1.09 -7.18 3.70
C ALA A 155 -2.46 -6.51 3.54
N GLN A 156 -3.52 -7.27 3.19
CA GLN A 156 -4.89 -6.76 3.02
C GLN A 156 -5.62 -6.47 4.35
N GLY A 157 -5.13 -6.98 5.48
CA GLY A 157 -5.64 -6.69 6.81
C GLY A 157 -4.93 -5.49 7.44
N VAL A 158 -3.93 -5.76 8.28
CA VAL A 158 -3.18 -4.73 9.01
C VAL A 158 -2.40 -3.79 8.07
N GLY A 159 -1.91 -4.30 6.93
CA GLY A 159 -1.21 -3.48 5.94
C GLY A 159 -2.09 -2.36 5.42
N ILE A 160 -3.33 -2.65 5.01
CA ILE A 160 -4.31 -1.63 4.59
C ILE A 160 -4.86 -0.90 5.82
N GLY A 161 -5.37 -1.61 6.83
CA GLY A 161 -6.10 -1.01 7.96
C GLY A 161 -5.21 -0.07 8.77
N THR A 162 -4.13 -0.59 9.35
CA THR A 162 -3.20 0.22 10.14
C THR A 162 -2.40 1.19 9.27
N GLY A 163 -2.05 0.80 8.04
CA GLY A 163 -1.37 1.69 7.11
C GLY A 163 -2.20 2.92 6.76
N SER A 164 -3.47 2.74 6.40
CA SER A 164 -4.39 3.86 6.13
C SER A 164 -4.65 4.70 7.38
N ALA A 165 -4.82 4.07 8.54
CA ALA A 165 -5.01 4.75 9.80
C ALA A 165 -3.78 5.59 10.22
N SER A 166 -2.56 5.08 9.95
CA SER A 166 -1.31 5.83 10.13
C SER A 166 -1.24 7.05 9.22
N ALA A 167 -1.51 6.87 7.93
CA ALA A 167 -1.50 7.95 6.94
C ALA A 167 -2.51 9.07 7.29
N GLN A 168 -3.71 8.68 7.72
CA GLN A 168 -4.76 9.64 8.15
C GLN A 168 -4.38 10.41 9.42
N ARG A 169 -3.50 9.88 10.26
CA ARG A 169 -2.94 10.56 11.45
C ARG A 169 -1.72 11.42 11.14
N GLY A 170 -1.28 11.43 9.87
CA GLY A 170 -0.15 12.26 9.42
C GLY A 170 1.22 11.59 9.51
N TYR A 171 1.29 10.29 9.80
CA TYR A 171 2.56 9.55 9.73
C TYR A 171 2.95 9.30 8.27
N ASN A 172 4.25 9.42 7.97
CA ASN A 172 4.80 8.84 6.77
C ASN A 172 4.77 7.31 6.91
N VAL A 173 4.22 6.63 5.91
CA VAL A 173 4.08 5.18 5.92
C VAL A 173 5.03 4.56 4.92
N ILE A 174 5.98 3.81 5.39
CA ILE A 174 6.84 2.98 4.56
C ILE A 174 6.20 1.60 4.47
N TYR A 175 5.90 1.16 3.23
CA TYR A 175 5.18 -0.06 2.92
C TYR A 175 6.07 -1.05 2.15
N PRO A 176 6.88 -1.87 2.83
CA PRO A 176 7.75 -2.84 2.18
C PRO A 176 6.93 -4.05 1.73
N VAL A 177 6.81 -4.25 0.42
CA VAL A 177 5.97 -5.33 -0.16
C VAL A 177 6.48 -6.74 0.16
N ASP A 178 7.72 -6.87 0.59
CA ASP A 178 8.39 -8.13 0.92
C ASP A 178 8.42 -8.48 2.41
N CYS A 179 7.69 -7.72 3.26
CA CYS A 179 7.45 -8.10 4.66
C CYS A 179 5.97 -7.98 5.08
N LEU A 180 5.08 -7.92 4.12
CA LEU A 180 3.63 -7.91 4.30
C LEU A 180 3.02 -9.14 3.60
N PRO A 181 3.05 -10.32 4.24
CA PRO A 181 2.49 -11.54 3.68
C PRO A 181 0.97 -11.52 3.60
N SER A 182 0.44 -12.43 2.79
CA SER A 182 -0.98 -12.72 2.70
C SER A 182 -1.22 -14.19 2.35
N GLU A 183 -2.49 -14.59 2.23
CA GLU A 183 -2.86 -15.95 1.84
C GLU A 183 -2.63 -16.22 0.34
N SER A 184 -2.54 -15.16 -0.48
CA SER A 184 -2.29 -15.29 -1.92
C SER A 184 -1.59 -14.07 -2.51
N ALA A 185 -0.93 -14.27 -3.65
CA ALA A 185 -0.32 -13.18 -4.42
C ALA A 185 -1.33 -12.10 -4.84
N PHE A 186 -2.56 -12.51 -5.17
CA PHE A 186 -3.63 -11.55 -5.49
C PHE A 186 -3.92 -10.59 -4.33
N ARG A 187 -4.05 -11.11 -3.11
CA ARG A 187 -4.32 -10.28 -1.93
C ARG A 187 -3.15 -9.35 -1.60
N GLN A 188 -1.91 -9.80 -1.80
CA GLN A 188 -0.73 -8.93 -1.66
C GLN A 188 -0.73 -7.82 -2.71
N ALA A 189 -0.97 -8.16 -3.98
CA ALA A 189 -1.02 -7.21 -5.08
C ALA A 189 -2.16 -6.19 -4.91
N TYR A 190 -3.34 -6.65 -4.48
CA TYR A 190 -4.46 -5.78 -4.14
C TYR A 190 -4.10 -4.79 -3.03
N ALA A 191 -3.46 -5.27 -1.97
CA ALA A 191 -3.08 -4.42 -0.84
C ALA A 191 -2.03 -3.39 -1.26
N ALA A 192 -1.00 -3.78 -2.01
CA ALA A 192 -0.02 -2.87 -2.55
C ALA A 192 -0.68 -1.83 -3.48
N TYR A 193 -1.52 -2.26 -4.42
CA TYR A 193 -2.26 -1.33 -5.29
C TYR A 193 -3.12 -0.34 -4.49
N HIS A 194 -3.82 -0.82 -3.45
CA HIS A 194 -4.67 0.03 -2.60
C HIS A 194 -3.85 1.03 -1.77
N MET A 195 -2.69 0.64 -1.25
CA MET A 195 -1.82 1.54 -0.48
C MET A 195 -1.03 2.50 -1.37
N GLY A 196 -0.82 2.12 -2.63
CA GLY A 196 -0.13 2.89 -3.66
C GLY A 196 -1.09 3.56 -4.66
N PRO A 197 -0.93 3.30 -5.97
CA PRO A 197 -1.57 4.09 -7.03
C PRO A 197 -3.09 4.00 -7.09
N GLY A 198 -3.70 2.95 -6.53
CA GLY A 198 -5.17 2.74 -6.54
C GLY A 198 -5.88 3.23 -5.29
N GLY A 199 -5.16 3.77 -4.32
CA GLY A 199 -5.72 4.17 -3.03
C GLY A 199 -6.26 5.59 -2.99
N PRO A 200 -6.94 5.95 -1.89
CA PRO A 200 -7.41 7.31 -1.66
C PRO A 200 -6.25 8.31 -1.61
N PRO A 201 -6.39 9.54 -2.19
CA PRO A 201 -5.30 10.53 -2.20
C PRO A 201 -4.74 10.89 -0.83
N VAL A 202 -5.55 10.86 0.24
CA VAL A 202 -5.10 11.13 1.60
C VAL A 202 -4.12 10.07 2.09
N THR A 203 -4.33 8.81 1.69
CA THR A 203 -3.45 7.70 2.04
C THR A 203 -2.20 7.69 1.14
N THR A 204 -2.38 7.76 -0.17
CA THR A 204 -1.29 7.59 -1.14
C THR A 204 -0.22 8.68 -1.06
N LYS A 205 -0.58 9.89 -0.61
CA LYS A 205 0.39 10.98 -0.37
C LYS A 205 1.36 10.70 0.76
N MET A 206 0.97 9.87 1.72
CA MET A 206 1.75 9.55 2.92
C MET A 206 2.46 8.20 2.81
N VAL A 207 2.15 7.40 1.77
CA VAL A 207 2.68 6.05 1.62
C VAL A 207 3.81 6.01 0.60
N THR A 208 4.90 5.33 0.96
CA THR A 208 5.97 4.98 0.02
C THR A 208 6.12 3.47 -0.03
N GLU A 209 5.85 2.89 -1.18
CA GLU A 209 6.07 1.47 -1.42
C GLU A 209 7.53 1.20 -1.73
N THR A 210 8.06 0.15 -1.14
CA THR A 210 9.49 -0.18 -1.19
C THR A 210 9.72 -1.67 -0.97
N ARG A 211 10.96 -2.06 -0.81
CA ARG A 211 11.39 -3.37 -0.27
C ARG A 211 12.25 -3.14 0.97
N THR A 212 12.36 -4.14 1.81
CA THR A 212 13.16 -4.05 3.03
C THR A 212 14.63 -3.71 2.77
N ASP A 213 15.22 -4.24 1.68
CA ASP A 213 16.61 -3.97 1.27
C ASP A 213 16.82 -2.59 0.64
N MET A 214 15.75 -1.90 0.24
CA MET A 214 15.77 -0.53 -0.30
C MET A 214 15.60 0.54 0.79
N ILE A 215 15.42 0.15 2.06
CA ILE A 215 15.33 1.08 3.20
C ILE A 215 16.73 1.30 3.78
N LYS A 216 17.16 2.56 3.81
CA LYS A 216 18.42 3.01 4.44
C LYS A 216 18.12 3.75 5.74
N PHE A 217 18.99 3.59 6.71
CA PHE A 217 18.96 4.33 7.98
C PHE A 217 20.09 5.38 7.95
N GLN A 218 19.80 6.61 8.38
CA GLN A 218 20.79 7.69 8.51
C GLN A 218 21.33 7.76 9.93
#